data_219a3a3be54e46fd820935ea8c455280
#
_entry.id   219a3a3be54e46fd820935ea8c455280
#
_cell.length_a   1.000
_cell.length_b   1.000
_cell.length_c   1.000
_cell.angle_alpha   90.00
_cell.angle_beta   90.00
_cell.angle_gamma   90.00
#
_symmetry.space_group_name_H-M   'P 1'
#
loop_
_entity.id
_entity.type
_entity.pdbx_description
1 polymer ?
#
loop_
_entity_poly.entity_id
_entity_poly.type
_entity_poly.pdbx_seq_one_letter_code
_entity_poly.pdbx_strand_id
1 'polypeptide(L)'
;MPQYNKADLGRVAMQYGFTRDTFEKVLRLKEILVYFNTQEYLVRHLVLKGGTAINLTVFNMPRLSVDIDMDYTPNDSRGDMLKARKQIADIIKEYMEREGYSLAPTSRFSHSLDAFYYNYINAGGNKDMIKIELNYSLRTHIFEPIYQDILNEVFKSDIKIRTVEPIEIFAAKGNALISRAAARDLYDWGNLIEEGLFKNQRDLFRKSFAFYTTISADKDQINYSFDTSAIDSLDFAKIRRDLFPVISKKDNFQLEKRKKHAKQYISDLMQLTEKETEYMDRFMARDYHPELLFEDEEIVERLIYHPMALWKCKQ
;
A
#
# COMPACT_ATOMS: atom_id res chain seq x y z
N MET A 1 5.78 -15.08 -21.27
CA MET A 1 6.08 -13.65 -20.96
C MET A 1 5.48 -12.77 -22.04
N PRO A 2 4.71 -11.73 -21.68
CA PRO A 2 4.20 -10.78 -22.67
C PRO A 2 5.36 -10.16 -23.44
N GLN A 3 5.27 -10.21 -24.77
CA GLN A 3 6.25 -9.55 -25.64
C GLN A 3 5.72 -8.16 -25.98
N TYR A 4 6.38 -7.15 -25.47
CA TYR A 4 6.06 -5.76 -25.79
C TYR A 4 6.95 -5.26 -26.93
N ASN A 5 6.33 -4.61 -27.93
CA ASN A 5 7.10 -3.91 -28.95
C ASN A 5 7.75 -2.66 -28.33
N LYS A 6 9.07 -2.56 -28.43
CA LYS A 6 9.86 -1.46 -27.85
C LYS A 6 9.43 -0.07 -28.33
N ALA A 7 9.12 0.08 -29.62
CA ALA A 7 8.76 1.37 -30.20
C ALA A 7 7.35 1.80 -29.78
N ASP A 8 6.39 0.87 -29.80
CA ASP A 8 5.00 1.13 -29.40
C ASP A 8 4.93 1.46 -27.92
N LEU A 9 5.60 0.67 -27.09
CA LEU A 9 5.69 0.91 -25.66
C LEU A 9 6.32 2.27 -25.34
N GLY A 10 7.40 2.63 -26.05
CA GLY A 10 8.06 3.94 -25.90
C GLY A 10 7.14 5.11 -26.28
N ARG A 11 6.34 4.96 -27.33
CA ARG A 11 5.38 5.98 -27.79
C ARG A 11 4.27 6.19 -26.74
N VAL A 12 3.67 5.09 -26.25
CA VAL A 12 2.61 5.16 -25.25
C VAL A 12 3.16 5.73 -23.93
N ALA A 13 4.29 5.24 -23.43
CA ALA A 13 4.90 5.76 -22.22
C ALA A 13 5.17 7.28 -22.30
N MET A 14 5.69 7.75 -23.44
CA MET A 14 5.94 9.18 -23.68
C MET A 14 4.63 9.99 -23.73
N GLN A 15 3.55 9.44 -24.29
CA GLN A 15 2.23 10.08 -24.28
C GLN A 15 1.73 10.35 -22.87
N TYR A 16 2.01 9.46 -21.91
CA TYR A 16 1.66 9.62 -20.50
C TYR A 16 2.75 10.37 -19.70
N GLY A 17 3.88 10.69 -20.31
CA GLY A 17 4.98 11.41 -19.67
C GLY A 17 5.89 10.53 -18.81
N PHE A 18 5.87 9.22 -19.00
CA PHE A 18 6.70 8.27 -18.24
C PHE A 18 7.90 7.76 -19.05
N THR A 19 8.85 7.14 -18.36
CA THR A 19 9.92 6.39 -19.01
C THR A 19 9.40 5.04 -19.47
N ARG A 20 9.89 4.56 -20.62
CA ARG A 20 9.46 3.28 -21.20
C ARG A 20 9.63 2.11 -20.22
N ASP A 21 10.79 1.99 -19.59
CA ASP A 21 11.14 0.82 -18.80
C ASP A 21 10.29 0.75 -17.50
N THR A 22 10.05 1.90 -16.84
CA THR A 22 9.16 1.96 -15.69
C THR A 22 7.71 1.68 -16.07
N PHE A 23 7.29 2.19 -17.25
CA PHE A 23 5.93 1.95 -17.76
C PHE A 23 5.70 0.47 -18.11
N GLU A 24 6.68 -0.18 -18.76
CA GLU A 24 6.67 -1.63 -19.00
C GLU A 24 6.56 -2.42 -17.70
N LYS A 25 7.32 -2.04 -16.68
CA LYS A 25 7.25 -2.70 -15.38
C LYS A 25 5.83 -2.69 -14.83
N VAL A 26 5.12 -1.57 -14.89
CA VAL A 26 3.73 -1.48 -14.40
C VAL A 26 2.77 -2.30 -15.25
N LEU A 27 2.96 -2.38 -16.56
CA LEU A 27 2.19 -3.30 -17.40
C LEU A 27 2.37 -4.75 -16.95
N ARG A 28 3.60 -5.17 -16.68
CA ARG A 28 3.89 -6.51 -16.17
C ARG A 28 3.28 -6.77 -14.79
N LEU A 29 3.35 -5.78 -13.88
CA LEU A 29 2.69 -5.87 -12.58
C LEU A 29 1.19 -6.03 -12.72
N LYS A 30 0.57 -5.29 -13.64
CA LYS A 30 -0.86 -5.41 -13.92
C LYS A 30 -1.22 -6.83 -14.43
N GLU A 31 -0.45 -7.41 -15.34
CA GLU A 31 -0.69 -8.78 -15.81
C GLU A 31 -0.59 -9.80 -14.66
N ILE A 32 0.41 -9.65 -13.79
CA ILE A 32 0.56 -10.49 -12.60
C ILE A 32 -0.63 -10.34 -11.66
N LEU A 33 -1.08 -9.11 -11.40
CA LEU A 33 -2.24 -8.85 -10.54
C LEU A 33 -3.54 -9.40 -11.13
N VAL A 34 -3.74 -9.27 -12.44
CA VAL A 34 -4.89 -9.88 -13.13
C VAL A 34 -4.86 -11.39 -12.93
N TYR A 35 -3.71 -12.06 -13.16
CA TYR A 35 -3.59 -13.49 -12.90
C TYR A 35 -3.92 -13.82 -11.44
N PHE A 36 -3.36 -13.10 -10.45
CA PHE A 36 -3.62 -13.35 -9.03
C PHE A 36 -5.12 -13.27 -8.72
N ASN A 37 -5.84 -12.33 -9.35
CA ASN A 37 -7.27 -12.16 -9.14
C ASN A 37 -8.14 -13.15 -9.93
N THR A 38 -7.57 -13.98 -10.81
CA THR A 38 -8.24 -15.14 -11.42
C THR A 38 -8.04 -16.43 -10.63
N GLN A 39 -7.12 -16.45 -9.67
CA GLN A 39 -6.83 -17.63 -8.86
C GLN A 39 -7.62 -17.61 -7.56
N GLU A 40 -8.63 -18.46 -7.45
CA GLU A 40 -9.53 -18.51 -6.27
C GLU A 40 -8.74 -18.59 -4.95
N TYR A 41 -7.69 -19.41 -4.92
CA TYR A 41 -6.90 -19.58 -3.72
C TYR A 41 -6.15 -18.29 -3.33
N LEU A 42 -5.55 -17.58 -4.29
CA LEU A 42 -4.87 -16.31 -4.02
C LEU A 42 -5.87 -15.22 -3.61
N VAL A 43 -7.00 -15.12 -4.31
CA VAL A 43 -8.07 -14.15 -3.99
C VAL A 43 -8.59 -14.35 -2.57
N ARG A 44 -8.77 -15.60 -2.14
CA ARG A 44 -9.25 -15.90 -0.78
C ARG A 44 -8.28 -15.44 0.31
N HIS A 45 -6.97 -15.50 0.03
CA HIS A 45 -5.95 -15.30 1.05
C HIS A 45 -5.20 -13.98 0.96
N LEU A 46 -5.19 -13.31 -0.19
CA LEU A 46 -4.39 -12.11 -0.41
C LEU A 46 -5.24 -10.92 -0.81
N VAL A 47 -4.82 -9.73 -0.39
CA VAL A 47 -5.43 -8.45 -0.78
C VAL A 47 -4.34 -7.46 -1.17
N LEU A 48 -4.52 -6.76 -2.29
CA LEU A 48 -3.59 -5.73 -2.75
C LEU A 48 -3.72 -4.47 -1.88
N LYS A 49 -2.57 -3.90 -1.51
CA LYS A 49 -2.48 -2.64 -0.78
C LYS A 49 -1.46 -1.68 -1.37
N GLY A 50 -1.18 -0.62 -0.66
CA GLY A 50 -0.04 0.26 -0.93
C GLY A 50 -0.20 1.12 -2.18
N GLY A 51 0.95 1.53 -2.73
CA GLY A 51 0.98 2.45 -3.87
C GLY A 51 0.35 1.90 -5.12
N THR A 52 0.48 0.61 -5.39
CA THR A 52 -0.06 -0.02 -6.60
C THR A 52 -1.58 -0.06 -6.55
N ALA A 53 -2.18 -0.39 -5.41
CA ALA A 53 -3.63 -0.34 -5.24
C ALA A 53 -4.17 1.06 -5.59
N ILE A 54 -3.71 2.10 -4.90
CA ILE A 54 -4.26 3.45 -5.09
C ILE A 54 -3.98 4.06 -6.47
N ASN A 55 -2.82 3.80 -7.06
CA ASN A 55 -2.50 4.37 -8.38
C ASN A 55 -3.20 3.66 -9.54
N LEU A 56 -3.61 2.39 -9.37
CA LEU A 56 -4.37 1.68 -10.38
C LEU A 56 -5.89 1.85 -10.23
N THR A 57 -6.40 1.94 -8.99
CA THR A 57 -7.84 1.78 -8.72
C THR A 57 -8.51 2.99 -8.06
N VAL A 58 -7.75 3.93 -7.48
CA VAL A 58 -8.28 5.15 -6.87
C VAL A 58 -7.96 6.36 -7.71
N PHE A 59 -6.70 6.47 -8.13
CA PHE A 59 -6.24 7.51 -9.04
C PHE A 59 -6.09 6.97 -10.46
N ASN A 60 -6.24 7.83 -11.45
CA ASN A 60 -5.96 7.47 -12.83
C ASN A 60 -4.45 7.61 -13.15
N MET A 61 -3.62 6.91 -12.37
CA MET A 61 -2.17 6.82 -12.54
C MET A 61 -1.42 8.17 -12.59
N PRO A 62 -1.54 9.02 -11.58
CA PRO A 62 -0.74 10.25 -11.51
C PRO A 62 0.75 9.95 -11.36
N ARG A 63 1.07 8.79 -10.79
CA ARG A 63 2.43 8.20 -10.79
C ARG A 63 2.39 6.70 -11.03
N LEU A 64 3.51 6.16 -11.41
CA LEU A 64 3.72 4.72 -11.50
C LEU A 64 4.04 4.13 -10.11
N SER A 65 3.51 2.95 -9.82
CA SER A 65 3.93 2.13 -8.68
C SER A 65 4.55 0.85 -9.20
N VAL A 66 5.71 0.50 -8.69
CA VAL A 66 6.62 -0.48 -9.30
C VAL A 66 6.80 -1.76 -8.49
N ASP A 67 6.01 -1.91 -7.42
CA ASP A 67 6.03 -3.07 -6.51
C ASP A 67 4.60 -3.59 -6.33
N ILE A 68 4.45 -4.88 -6.07
CA ILE A 68 3.18 -5.49 -5.62
C ILE A 68 3.29 -5.71 -4.12
N ASP A 69 2.49 -5.01 -3.34
CA ASP A 69 2.39 -5.16 -1.89
C ASP A 69 1.04 -5.78 -1.53
N MET A 70 1.05 -6.93 -0.87
CA MET A 70 -0.18 -7.63 -0.47
C MET A 70 -0.15 -8.02 1.00
N ASP A 71 -1.33 -8.03 1.62
CA ASP A 71 -1.53 -8.59 2.94
C ASP A 71 -2.23 -9.95 2.84
N TYR A 72 -1.83 -10.87 3.69
CA TYR A 72 -2.57 -12.08 3.99
C TYR A 72 -3.78 -11.71 4.86
N THR A 73 -5.00 -12.05 4.44
CA THR A 73 -6.23 -11.55 5.07
C THR A 73 -6.91 -12.49 6.07
N PRO A 74 -6.78 -13.84 5.99
CA PRO A 74 -7.42 -14.70 6.99
C PRO A 74 -6.80 -14.54 8.39
N ASN A 75 -7.64 -14.44 9.41
CA ASN A 75 -7.18 -14.46 10.80
C ASN A 75 -7.05 -15.91 11.33
N ASP A 76 -6.33 -16.71 10.58
CA ASP A 76 -6.11 -18.13 10.83
C ASP A 76 -5.16 -18.39 12.02
N SER A 77 -5.16 -19.65 12.47
CA SER A 77 -4.10 -20.14 13.33
C SER A 77 -2.73 -19.99 12.64
N ARG A 78 -1.66 -19.89 13.45
CA ARG A 78 -0.29 -19.87 12.89
C ARG A 78 0.00 -21.09 12.01
N GLY A 79 -0.52 -22.27 12.39
CA GLY A 79 -0.29 -23.52 11.63
C GLY A 79 -0.95 -23.49 10.26
N ASP A 80 -2.17 -23.00 10.17
CA ASP A 80 -2.92 -22.91 8.92
C ASP A 80 -2.38 -21.78 8.03
N MET A 81 -2.01 -20.64 8.61
CA MET A 81 -1.30 -19.57 7.90
C MET A 81 0.01 -20.07 7.26
N LEU A 82 0.81 -20.90 7.95
CA LEU A 82 2.04 -21.43 7.39
C LEU A 82 1.81 -22.42 6.23
N LYS A 83 0.72 -23.21 6.30
CA LYS A 83 0.30 -24.08 5.18
C LYS A 83 -0.13 -23.25 3.98
N ALA A 84 -0.97 -22.24 4.23
CA ALA A 84 -1.46 -21.33 3.19
C ALA A 84 -0.29 -20.55 2.54
N ARG A 85 0.64 -20.04 3.34
CA ARG A 85 1.86 -19.37 2.88
C ARG A 85 2.67 -20.20 1.89
N LYS A 86 2.87 -21.48 2.21
CA LYS A 86 3.57 -22.40 1.31
C LYS A 86 2.84 -22.55 -0.02
N GLN A 87 1.54 -22.81 0.02
CA GLN A 87 0.73 -22.99 -1.18
C GLN A 87 0.66 -21.69 -2.03
N ILE A 88 0.54 -20.52 -1.40
CA ILE A 88 0.60 -19.23 -2.07
C ILE A 88 1.94 -19.06 -2.80
N ALA A 89 3.05 -19.34 -2.12
CA ALA A 89 4.38 -19.24 -2.69
C ALA A 89 4.58 -20.21 -3.89
N ASP A 90 4.06 -21.44 -3.80
CA ASP A 90 4.12 -22.43 -4.87
C ASP A 90 3.32 -21.95 -6.11
N ILE A 91 2.09 -21.44 -5.94
CA ILE A 91 1.26 -20.89 -7.04
C ILE A 91 1.95 -19.70 -7.72
N ILE A 92 2.47 -18.75 -6.93
CA ILE A 92 3.17 -17.58 -7.46
C ILE A 92 4.41 -18.02 -8.24
N LYS A 93 5.22 -18.90 -7.68
CA LYS A 93 6.45 -19.40 -8.31
C LYS A 93 6.15 -20.10 -9.64
N GLU A 94 5.17 -20.99 -9.68
CA GLU A 94 4.77 -21.70 -10.89
C GLU A 94 4.34 -20.73 -12.00
N TYR A 95 3.51 -19.74 -11.66
CA TYR A 95 3.10 -18.72 -12.62
C TYR A 95 4.30 -17.91 -13.13
N MET A 96 5.13 -17.40 -12.24
CA MET A 96 6.25 -16.54 -12.62
C MET A 96 7.27 -17.28 -13.50
N GLU A 97 7.58 -18.53 -13.17
CA GLU A 97 8.49 -19.38 -13.97
C GLU A 97 7.89 -19.69 -15.35
N ARG A 98 6.61 -20.01 -15.42
CA ARG A 98 5.90 -20.23 -16.70
C ARG A 98 5.92 -18.99 -17.59
N GLU A 99 5.78 -17.81 -16.99
CA GLU A 99 5.86 -16.53 -17.70
C GLU A 99 7.30 -16.09 -17.98
N GLY A 100 8.31 -16.90 -17.66
CA GLY A 100 9.72 -16.66 -18.00
C GLY A 100 10.42 -15.68 -17.05
N TYR A 101 9.87 -15.44 -15.86
CA TYR A 101 10.58 -14.75 -14.79
C TYR A 101 11.44 -15.73 -14.01
N SER A 102 12.57 -15.28 -13.47
CA SER A 102 13.44 -16.09 -12.63
C SER A 102 13.57 -15.51 -11.23
N LEU A 103 13.37 -16.33 -10.19
CA LEU A 103 13.51 -15.91 -8.81
C LEU A 103 14.96 -15.50 -8.52
N ALA A 104 15.15 -14.28 -8.02
CA ALA A 104 16.47 -13.76 -7.69
C ALA A 104 16.96 -14.29 -6.34
N PRO A 105 18.26 -14.58 -6.17
CA PRO A 105 18.83 -15.00 -4.89
C PRO A 105 18.71 -13.93 -3.78
N THR A 106 18.42 -12.70 -4.14
CA THR A 106 18.18 -11.59 -3.21
C THR A 106 16.81 -11.60 -2.57
N SER A 107 15.94 -12.55 -2.97
CA SER A 107 14.63 -12.74 -2.33
C SER A 107 14.78 -13.04 -0.84
N ARG A 108 13.87 -12.49 -0.03
CA ARG A 108 13.98 -12.58 1.44
C ARG A 108 12.70 -13.16 2.01
N PHE A 109 12.87 -14.11 2.92
CA PHE A 109 11.77 -14.80 3.59
C PHE A 109 11.99 -14.68 5.10
N SER A 110 11.16 -13.88 5.76
CA SER A 110 11.21 -13.67 7.20
C SER A 110 10.00 -14.30 7.90
N HIS A 111 9.91 -14.17 9.21
CA HIS A 111 8.76 -14.68 9.97
C HIS A 111 7.42 -14.14 9.49
N SER A 112 7.34 -12.85 9.14
CA SER A 112 6.11 -12.11 8.84
C SER A 112 6.03 -11.55 7.41
N LEU A 113 7.08 -11.73 6.61
CA LEU A 113 7.17 -11.11 5.28
C LEU A 113 7.88 -12.03 4.29
N ASP A 114 7.28 -12.25 3.12
CA ASP A 114 7.94 -12.78 1.93
C ASP A 114 8.17 -11.66 0.93
N ALA A 115 9.42 -11.41 0.58
CA ALA A 115 9.81 -10.48 -0.47
C ALA A 115 10.43 -11.27 -1.63
N PHE A 116 9.64 -11.53 -2.64
CA PHE A 116 10.07 -12.17 -3.87
C PHE A 116 10.62 -11.12 -4.84
N TYR A 117 11.79 -11.38 -5.38
CA TYR A 117 12.38 -10.60 -6.46
C TYR A 117 12.52 -11.48 -7.70
N TYR A 118 11.83 -11.11 -8.79
CA TYR A 118 11.82 -11.87 -10.03
C TYR A 118 12.51 -11.11 -11.16
N ASN A 119 13.61 -11.61 -11.66
CA ASN A 119 14.35 -11.03 -12.78
C ASN A 119 13.64 -11.29 -14.11
N TYR A 120 13.74 -10.33 -15.02
CA TYR A 120 13.30 -10.44 -16.40
C TYR A 120 14.16 -9.56 -17.33
N ILE A 121 14.03 -9.77 -18.64
CA ILE A 121 14.61 -8.88 -19.66
C ILE A 121 13.48 -8.00 -20.19
N ASN A 122 13.65 -6.66 -20.10
CA ASN A 122 12.66 -5.71 -20.59
C ASN A 122 12.71 -5.59 -22.12
N ALA A 123 11.73 -4.90 -22.72
CA ALA A 123 11.65 -4.67 -24.17
C ALA A 123 12.86 -3.90 -24.75
N GLY A 124 13.64 -3.24 -23.89
CA GLY A 124 14.90 -2.60 -24.25
C GLY A 124 16.11 -3.53 -24.28
N GLY A 125 15.96 -4.79 -23.84
CA GLY A 125 17.05 -5.75 -23.70
C GLY A 125 17.82 -5.64 -22.38
N ASN A 126 17.38 -4.79 -21.45
CA ASN A 126 18.01 -4.61 -20.15
C ASN A 126 17.43 -5.58 -19.10
N LYS A 127 18.27 -5.99 -18.17
CA LYS A 127 17.81 -6.72 -16.97
C LYS A 127 17.01 -5.77 -16.07
N ASP A 128 15.87 -6.23 -15.61
CA ASP A 128 15.03 -5.54 -14.63
C ASP A 128 14.37 -6.55 -13.70
N MET A 129 13.63 -6.09 -12.70
CA MET A 129 13.14 -6.93 -11.62
C MET A 129 11.73 -6.53 -11.18
N ILE A 130 10.87 -7.50 -10.96
CA ILE A 130 9.57 -7.37 -10.29
C ILE A 130 9.76 -7.70 -8.81
N LYS A 131 9.19 -6.87 -7.95
CA LYS A 131 9.11 -7.12 -6.51
C LYS A 131 7.68 -7.44 -6.11
N ILE A 132 7.49 -8.53 -5.38
CA ILE A 132 6.21 -8.94 -4.78
C ILE A 132 6.46 -9.12 -3.28
N GLU A 133 5.77 -8.36 -2.45
CA GLU A 133 5.82 -8.49 -0.99
C GLU A 133 4.49 -9.01 -0.45
N LEU A 134 4.57 -10.06 0.35
CA LEU A 134 3.42 -10.65 1.05
C LEU A 134 3.64 -10.49 2.56
N ASN A 135 2.77 -9.72 3.21
CA ASN A 135 2.83 -9.49 4.66
C ASN A 135 1.84 -10.41 5.37
N TYR A 136 2.32 -11.13 6.37
CA TYR A 136 1.55 -12.09 7.17
C TYR A 136 1.28 -11.61 8.61
N SER A 137 1.64 -10.38 8.96
CA SER A 137 1.50 -9.86 10.32
C SER A 137 0.18 -9.15 10.57
N LEU A 138 -0.33 -8.35 9.62
CA LEU A 138 -1.58 -7.63 9.81
C LEU A 138 -2.78 -8.57 9.90
N ARG A 139 -3.00 -9.39 8.92
CA ARG A 139 -4.04 -10.43 8.78
C ARG A 139 -5.48 -9.97 8.95
N THR A 140 -5.72 -8.82 9.52
CA THR A 140 -7.03 -8.23 9.74
C THR A 140 -7.00 -6.77 9.31
N HIS A 141 -8.07 -6.32 8.68
CA HIS A 141 -8.27 -4.94 8.22
C HIS A 141 -9.49 -4.33 8.91
N ILE A 142 -9.57 -2.99 8.96
CA ILE A 142 -10.73 -2.28 9.51
C ILE A 142 -11.99 -2.65 8.71
N PHE A 143 -11.87 -2.67 7.37
CA PHE A 143 -12.97 -2.95 6.47
C PHE A 143 -12.76 -4.26 5.72
N GLU A 144 -13.85 -4.83 5.20
CA GLU A 144 -13.75 -5.91 4.24
C GLU A 144 -13.04 -5.45 2.97
N PRO A 145 -12.15 -6.26 2.40
CA PRO A 145 -11.56 -5.96 1.10
C PRO A 145 -12.60 -5.83 0.01
N ILE A 146 -12.38 -4.89 -0.89
CA ILE A 146 -13.29 -4.57 -1.99
C ILE A 146 -12.71 -4.95 -3.35
N TYR A 147 -13.57 -5.09 -4.37
CA TYR A 147 -13.17 -5.33 -5.75
C TYR A 147 -13.29 -4.05 -6.56
N GLN A 148 -12.18 -3.59 -7.13
CA GLN A 148 -12.10 -2.35 -7.88
C GLN A 148 -11.67 -2.57 -9.32
N ASP A 149 -12.17 -1.71 -10.22
CA ASP A 149 -11.71 -1.63 -11.60
C ASP A 149 -10.38 -0.90 -11.70
N ILE A 150 -9.55 -1.27 -12.68
CA ILE A 150 -8.38 -0.48 -13.05
C ILE A 150 -8.84 0.71 -13.88
N LEU A 151 -8.56 1.92 -13.42
CA LEU A 151 -9.12 3.14 -13.98
C LEU A 151 -8.49 3.56 -15.30
N ASN A 152 -7.19 3.33 -15.47
CA ASN A 152 -6.46 3.80 -16.65
C ASN A 152 -6.69 2.89 -17.86
N GLU A 153 -7.14 3.44 -18.97
CA GLU A 153 -7.51 2.69 -20.19
C GLU A 153 -6.37 1.80 -20.75
N VAL A 154 -5.11 2.23 -20.61
CA VAL A 154 -3.95 1.43 -21.09
C VAL A 154 -3.75 0.17 -20.24
N PHE A 155 -4.17 0.21 -18.99
CA PHE A 155 -4.02 -0.89 -18.03
C PHE A 155 -5.34 -1.63 -17.78
N LYS A 156 -6.43 -1.21 -18.41
CA LYS A 156 -7.76 -1.77 -18.23
C LYS A 156 -7.78 -3.30 -18.35
N SER A 157 -8.61 -3.91 -17.54
CA SER A 157 -8.88 -5.35 -17.52
C SER A 157 -10.34 -5.58 -17.15
N ASP A 158 -10.94 -6.65 -17.67
CA ASP A 158 -12.29 -7.09 -17.24
C ASP A 158 -12.24 -7.75 -15.84
N ILE A 159 -11.06 -8.07 -15.35
CA ILE A 159 -10.86 -8.63 -14.01
C ILE A 159 -10.68 -7.49 -13.01
N LYS A 160 -11.58 -7.43 -12.05
CA LYS A 160 -11.46 -6.51 -10.91
C LYS A 160 -10.35 -6.97 -9.97
N ILE A 161 -9.68 -6.02 -9.36
CA ILE A 161 -8.61 -6.28 -8.40
C ILE A 161 -9.17 -6.19 -6.98
N ARG A 162 -8.93 -7.22 -6.17
CA ARG A 162 -9.28 -7.21 -4.74
C ARG A 162 -8.25 -6.38 -3.98
N THR A 163 -8.72 -5.28 -3.38
CA THR A 163 -7.88 -4.30 -2.67
C THR A 163 -8.35 -4.07 -1.24
N VAL A 164 -7.45 -3.64 -0.39
CA VAL A 164 -7.81 -3.00 0.89
C VAL A 164 -8.63 -1.74 0.58
N GLU A 165 -9.57 -1.42 1.45
CA GLU A 165 -10.40 -0.21 1.31
C GLU A 165 -9.51 1.05 1.22
N PRO A 166 -9.72 1.96 0.24
CA PRO A 166 -8.84 3.11 0.04
C PRO A 166 -8.62 3.98 1.27
N ILE A 167 -9.66 4.20 2.06
CA ILE A 167 -9.57 5.01 3.30
C ILE A 167 -8.55 4.40 4.28
N GLU A 168 -8.48 3.08 4.34
CA GLU A 168 -7.55 2.34 5.18
C GLU A 168 -6.12 2.38 4.64
N ILE A 169 -5.95 2.26 3.31
CA ILE A 169 -4.63 2.39 2.67
C ILE A 169 -4.06 3.78 2.94
N PHE A 170 -4.87 4.83 2.81
CA PHE A 170 -4.41 6.20 3.06
C PHE A 170 -4.15 6.49 4.53
N ALA A 171 -4.90 5.89 5.45
CA ALA A 171 -4.63 5.96 6.88
C ALA A 171 -3.25 5.34 7.22
N ALA A 172 -2.96 4.15 6.71
CA ALA A 172 -1.65 3.52 6.87
C ALA A 172 -0.51 4.35 6.24
N LYS A 173 -0.74 4.95 5.07
CA LYS A 173 0.21 5.86 4.42
C LYS A 173 0.41 7.16 5.20
N GLY A 174 -0.62 7.67 5.85
CA GLY A 174 -0.52 8.83 6.73
C GLY A 174 0.43 8.57 7.89
N ASN A 175 0.25 7.45 8.57
CA ASN A 175 1.19 7.04 9.60
C ASN A 175 2.62 6.88 9.06
N ALA A 176 2.81 6.25 7.89
CA ALA A 176 4.11 6.14 7.26
C ALA A 176 4.72 7.52 6.92
N LEU A 177 3.90 8.49 6.48
CA LEU A 177 4.32 9.85 6.17
C LEU A 177 4.84 10.60 7.40
N ILE A 178 4.11 10.54 8.53
CA ILE A 178 4.53 11.21 9.77
C ILE A 178 5.65 10.48 10.52
N SER A 179 5.88 9.18 10.23
CA SER A 179 6.93 8.39 10.90
C SER A 179 8.26 8.40 10.16
N ARG A 180 8.26 8.22 8.84
CA ARG A 180 9.48 8.07 8.03
C ARG A 180 9.61 9.03 6.85
N ALA A 181 8.55 9.75 6.52
CA ALA A 181 8.48 10.76 5.46
C ALA A 181 9.05 10.28 4.11
N ALA A 182 8.40 9.30 3.47
CA ALA A 182 8.77 8.90 2.13
C ALA A 182 8.19 9.86 1.06
N ALA A 183 8.99 10.18 0.04
CA ALA A 183 8.61 11.10 -1.03
C ALA A 183 7.32 10.69 -1.77
N ARG A 184 7.13 9.38 -1.99
CA ARG A 184 5.92 8.84 -2.64
C ARG A 184 4.69 8.94 -1.74
N ASP A 185 4.85 8.83 -0.42
CA ASP A 185 3.73 8.98 0.52
C ASP A 185 3.28 10.44 0.58
N LEU A 186 4.21 11.41 0.55
CA LEU A 186 3.87 12.83 0.43
C LEU A 186 3.12 13.13 -0.88
N TYR A 187 3.53 12.53 -1.98
CA TYR A 187 2.88 12.70 -3.28
C TYR A 187 1.45 12.15 -3.27
N ASP A 188 1.27 10.92 -2.80
CA ASP A 188 -0.05 10.27 -2.72
C ASP A 188 -1.01 11.04 -1.79
N TRP A 189 -0.53 11.50 -0.64
CA TRP A 189 -1.30 12.34 0.28
C TRP A 189 -1.63 13.71 -0.31
N GLY A 190 -0.70 14.30 -1.06
CA GLY A 190 -0.97 15.53 -1.78
C GLY A 190 -2.10 15.40 -2.78
N ASN A 191 -2.18 14.27 -3.51
CA ASN A 191 -3.25 13.99 -4.44
C ASN A 191 -4.59 13.72 -3.71
N LEU A 192 -4.57 12.98 -2.60
CA LEU A 192 -5.74 12.81 -1.73
C LEU A 192 -6.35 14.17 -1.34
N ILE A 193 -5.50 15.12 -0.93
CA ILE A 193 -5.93 16.45 -0.50
C ILE A 193 -6.50 17.26 -1.68
N GLU A 194 -5.80 17.24 -2.83
CA GLU A 194 -6.23 18.00 -4.01
C GLU A 194 -7.54 17.46 -4.60
N GLU A 195 -7.74 16.16 -4.65
CA GLU A 195 -8.98 15.52 -5.11
C GLU A 195 -10.07 15.54 -4.03
N GLY A 196 -9.71 15.85 -2.81
CA GLY A 196 -10.64 15.94 -1.67
C GLY A 196 -11.25 14.60 -1.30
N LEU A 197 -10.47 13.52 -1.38
CA LEU A 197 -10.95 12.21 -0.96
C LEU A 197 -11.34 12.24 0.52
N PHE A 198 -12.35 11.44 0.87
CA PHE A 198 -12.86 11.24 2.23
C PHE A 198 -13.37 12.50 2.95
N LYS A 199 -13.67 13.60 2.23
CA LYS A 199 -14.27 14.81 2.84
C LYS A 199 -15.56 14.52 3.60
N ASN A 200 -16.38 13.61 3.07
CA ASN A 200 -17.65 13.21 3.68
C ASN A 200 -17.50 12.05 4.70
N GLN A 201 -16.29 11.52 4.86
CA GLN A 201 -15.93 10.42 5.77
C GLN A 201 -14.78 10.81 6.70
N ARG A 202 -14.68 12.12 7.00
CA ARG A 202 -13.55 12.70 7.72
C ARG A 202 -13.32 12.04 9.08
N ASP A 203 -14.38 11.75 9.83
CA ASP A 203 -14.29 11.10 11.13
C ASP A 203 -13.79 9.66 11.01
N LEU A 204 -14.31 8.92 10.03
CA LEU A 204 -13.87 7.57 9.77
C LEU A 204 -12.40 7.53 9.35
N PHE A 205 -11.97 8.49 8.54
CA PHE A 205 -10.57 8.61 8.13
C PHE A 205 -9.65 8.94 9.32
N ARG A 206 -10.05 9.85 10.21
CA ARG A 206 -9.31 10.17 11.45
C ARG A 206 -9.18 8.93 12.34
N LYS A 207 -10.27 8.22 12.59
CA LYS A 207 -10.29 6.98 13.40
C LYS A 207 -9.39 5.91 12.80
N SER A 208 -9.46 5.70 11.48
CA SER A 208 -8.59 4.76 10.77
C SER A 208 -7.11 5.17 10.87
N PHE A 209 -6.80 6.45 10.77
CA PHE A 209 -5.44 6.96 10.92
C PHE A 209 -4.91 6.75 12.36
N ALA A 210 -5.72 7.07 13.38
CA ALA A 210 -5.36 6.81 14.78
C ALA A 210 -5.09 5.33 15.02
N PHE A 211 -5.94 4.43 14.49
CA PHE A 211 -5.75 2.99 14.58
C PHE A 211 -4.43 2.55 13.95
N TYR A 212 -4.15 2.95 12.71
CA TYR A 212 -2.90 2.58 12.03
C TYR A 212 -1.65 3.16 12.71
N THR A 213 -1.77 4.31 13.38
CA THR A 213 -0.67 4.88 14.16
C THR A 213 -0.31 3.97 15.34
N THR A 214 -1.30 3.37 15.99
CA THR A 214 -1.05 2.47 17.14
C THR A 214 -0.48 1.12 16.73
N ILE A 215 -0.90 0.54 15.60
CA ILE A 215 -0.51 -0.83 15.23
C ILE A 215 0.73 -0.94 14.34
N SER A 216 1.12 0.12 13.62
CA SER A 216 2.14 0.05 12.56
C SER A 216 3.56 0.39 13.02
N ALA A 217 3.73 1.17 14.09
CA ALA A 217 5.04 1.56 14.59
C ALA A 217 5.58 0.57 15.64
N ASP A 218 6.89 0.53 15.81
CA ASP A 218 7.46 -0.08 17.02
C ASP A 218 6.99 0.70 18.24
N LYS A 219 6.81 0.00 19.36
CA LYS A 219 6.13 0.48 20.56
C LYS A 219 6.66 1.82 21.08
N ASP A 220 7.98 1.98 21.06
CA ASP A 220 8.67 3.18 21.53
C ASP A 220 8.67 4.30 20.49
N GLN A 221 8.08 4.07 19.29
CA GLN A 221 8.08 4.97 18.17
C GLN A 221 6.66 5.40 17.73
N ILE A 222 5.63 5.06 18.52
CA ILE A 222 4.26 5.47 18.19
C ILE A 222 4.16 7.00 18.32
N ASN A 223 3.79 7.64 17.23
CA ASN A 223 3.64 9.10 17.17
C ASN A 223 2.26 9.53 17.70
N TYR A 224 2.07 9.48 19.01
CA TYR A 224 0.79 9.80 19.67
C TYR A 224 0.31 11.23 19.49
N SER A 225 1.24 12.15 19.25
CA SER A 225 0.93 13.57 19.01
C SER A 225 0.65 13.88 17.55
N PHE A 226 0.78 12.88 16.66
CA PHE A 226 0.72 13.07 15.20
C PHE A 226 1.66 14.16 14.71
N ASP A 227 2.84 14.25 15.34
CA ASP A 227 3.88 15.21 14.95
C ASP A 227 4.28 15.00 13.50
N THR A 228 4.28 16.08 12.75
CA THR A 228 4.56 16.10 11.31
C THR A 228 5.99 16.55 10.98
N SER A 229 6.86 16.70 11.98
CA SER A 229 8.25 17.18 11.80
C SER A 229 9.08 16.30 10.87
N ALA A 230 8.81 14.99 10.84
CA ALA A 230 9.46 14.07 9.91
C ALA A 230 9.31 14.51 8.44
N ILE A 231 8.19 15.16 8.07
CA ILE A 231 7.92 15.66 6.71
C ILE A 231 8.95 16.71 6.30
N ASP A 232 9.48 17.49 7.24
CA ASP A 232 10.49 18.52 6.97
C ASP A 232 11.82 17.90 6.50
N SER A 233 12.10 16.64 6.87
CA SER A 233 13.28 15.90 6.42
C SER A 233 13.31 15.58 4.93
N LEU A 234 12.18 15.73 4.22
CA LEU A 234 12.13 15.56 2.76
C LEU A 234 12.81 16.75 2.08
N ASP A 235 13.84 16.46 1.34
CA ASP A 235 14.58 17.42 0.53
C ASP A 235 14.46 17.11 -0.97
N PHE A 236 14.97 18.01 -1.79
CA PHE A 236 14.94 17.85 -3.24
C PHE A 236 15.76 16.63 -3.71
N ALA A 237 16.79 16.24 -2.99
CA ALA A 237 17.61 15.07 -3.33
C ALA A 237 16.79 13.76 -3.17
N LYS A 238 16.05 13.63 -2.07
CA LYS A 238 15.12 12.51 -1.86
C LYS A 238 14.01 12.49 -2.92
N ILE A 239 13.42 13.64 -3.24
CA ILE A 239 12.38 13.75 -4.28
C ILE A 239 12.94 13.32 -5.64
N ARG A 240 14.11 13.80 -6.02
CA ARG A 240 14.77 13.47 -7.29
C ARG A 240 15.07 11.97 -7.39
N ARG A 241 15.49 11.34 -6.31
CA ARG A 241 15.85 9.92 -6.28
C ARG A 241 14.63 9.02 -6.27
N ASP A 242 13.62 9.33 -5.43
CA ASP A 242 12.58 8.37 -5.05
C ASP A 242 11.22 8.65 -5.72
N LEU A 243 10.95 9.89 -6.17
CA LEU A 243 9.69 10.29 -6.75
C LEU A 243 9.78 10.59 -8.26
N PHE A 244 10.74 11.41 -8.70
CA PHE A 244 10.82 11.80 -10.11
C PHE A 244 10.93 10.65 -11.11
N PRO A 245 11.53 9.49 -10.79
CA PRO A 245 11.54 8.36 -11.72
C PRO A 245 10.16 7.74 -11.97
N VAL A 246 9.17 8.03 -11.12
CA VAL A 246 7.85 7.40 -11.16
C VAL A 246 6.69 8.36 -11.38
N ILE A 247 6.88 9.67 -11.30
CA ILE A 247 5.84 10.66 -11.67
C ILE A 247 5.93 11.01 -13.16
N SER A 248 4.82 11.50 -13.71
CA SER A 248 4.81 12.01 -15.08
C SER A 248 5.73 13.22 -15.22
N LYS A 249 6.50 13.29 -16.30
CA LYS A 249 7.30 14.49 -16.66
C LYS A 249 6.44 15.73 -16.91
N LYS A 250 5.12 15.56 -17.03
CA LYS A 250 4.14 16.65 -17.16
C LYS A 250 3.65 17.17 -15.82
N ASP A 251 4.00 16.48 -14.72
CA ASP A 251 3.60 16.85 -13.37
C ASP A 251 4.34 18.12 -12.91
N ASN A 252 3.61 19.04 -12.29
CA ASN A 252 4.16 20.26 -11.69
C ASN A 252 4.29 20.10 -10.17
N PHE A 253 5.08 19.13 -9.74
CA PHE A 253 5.28 18.84 -8.33
C PHE A 253 6.06 19.97 -7.63
N GLN A 254 5.47 20.54 -6.57
CA GLN A 254 6.05 21.61 -5.75
C GLN A 254 6.24 21.11 -4.31
N LEU A 255 7.47 20.77 -3.93
CA LEU A 255 7.79 20.13 -2.66
C LEU A 255 7.27 20.94 -1.45
N GLU A 256 7.64 22.21 -1.34
CA GLU A 256 7.29 23.01 -0.16
C GLU A 256 5.77 23.26 -0.04
N LYS A 257 5.09 23.42 -1.16
CA LYS A 257 3.63 23.52 -1.20
C LYS A 257 3.00 22.21 -0.69
N ARG A 258 3.45 21.05 -1.18
CA ARG A 258 2.95 19.73 -0.78
C ARG A 258 3.20 19.45 0.71
N LYS A 259 4.39 19.77 1.22
CA LYS A 259 4.71 19.66 2.65
C LYS A 259 3.74 20.49 3.49
N LYS A 260 3.61 21.78 3.17
CA LYS A 260 2.73 22.71 3.90
C LYS A 260 1.28 22.20 3.93
N HIS A 261 0.75 21.78 2.77
CA HIS A 261 -0.63 21.29 2.68
C HIS A 261 -0.81 19.99 3.46
N ALA A 262 0.13 19.03 3.36
CA ALA A 262 0.04 17.78 4.09
C ALA A 262 0.08 18.01 5.61
N LYS A 263 1.02 18.84 6.10
CA LYS A 263 1.12 19.17 7.54
C LYS A 263 -0.15 19.83 8.06
N GLN A 264 -0.67 20.81 7.34
CA GLN A 264 -1.91 21.49 7.73
C GLN A 264 -3.10 20.53 7.75
N TYR A 265 -3.26 19.72 6.70
CA TYR A 265 -4.35 18.76 6.61
C TYR A 265 -4.30 17.72 7.73
N ILE A 266 -3.12 17.18 8.05
CA ILE A 266 -2.95 16.22 9.14
C ILE A 266 -3.28 16.87 10.49
N SER A 267 -2.78 18.08 10.75
CA SER A 267 -3.08 18.83 11.96
C SER A 267 -4.59 19.09 12.13
N ASP A 268 -5.28 19.45 11.04
CA ASP A 268 -6.72 19.69 11.06
C ASP A 268 -7.52 18.38 11.18
N LEU A 269 -7.04 17.30 10.58
CA LEU A 269 -7.69 15.99 10.62
C LEU A 269 -7.60 15.38 12.01
N MET A 270 -6.43 15.43 12.64
CA MET A 270 -6.11 14.71 13.86
C MET A 270 -6.47 15.49 15.15
N GLN A 271 -7.51 16.30 15.08
CA GLN A 271 -8.18 16.84 16.27
C GLN A 271 -9.05 15.74 16.89
N LEU A 272 -8.45 14.97 17.80
CA LEU A 272 -9.11 13.80 18.43
C LEU A 272 -10.27 14.23 19.33
N THR A 273 -11.33 13.42 19.33
CA THR A 273 -12.39 13.51 20.33
C THR A 273 -11.92 12.94 21.70
N GLU A 274 -12.70 13.15 22.74
CA GLU A 274 -12.41 12.57 24.07
C GLU A 274 -12.29 11.05 24.02
N LYS A 275 -13.21 10.37 23.32
CA LYS A 275 -13.16 8.90 23.15
C LYS A 275 -11.92 8.43 22.37
N GLU A 276 -11.57 9.13 21.31
CA GLU A 276 -10.38 8.79 20.51
C GLU A 276 -9.09 9.04 21.29
N THR A 277 -9.05 10.09 22.13
CA THR A 277 -7.95 10.34 23.06
C THR A 277 -7.88 9.22 24.11
N GLU A 278 -9.01 8.83 24.69
CA GLU A 278 -9.07 7.69 25.62
C GLU A 278 -8.56 6.41 24.98
N TYR A 279 -8.90 6.13 23.71
CA TYR A 279 -8.34 4.99 22.97
C TYR A 279 -6.81 5.04 22.93
N MET A 280 -6.25 6.19 22.57
CA MET A 280 -4.79 6.36 22.46
C MET A 280 -4.12 6.14 23.82
N ASP A 281 -4.66 6.73 24.90
CA ASP A 281 -4.13 6.61 26.26
C ASP A 281 -4.20 5.17 26.79
N ARG A 282 -5.31 4.48 26.56
CA ARG A 282 -5.47 3.07 26.94
C ARG A 282 -4.54 2.17 26.15
N PHE A 283 -4.40 2.39 24.84
CA PHE A 283 -3.46 1.61 24.04
C PHE A 283 -2.02 1.79 24.52
N MET A 284 -1.62 2.99 24.92
CA MET A 284 -0.33 3.26 25.59
C MET A 284 -0.20 2.48 26.90
N ALA A 285 -1.27 2.39 27.68
CA ALA A 285 -1.33 1.61 28.90
C ALA A 285 -1.44 0.09 28.66
N ARG A 286 -1.40 -0.36 27.40
CA ARG A 286 -1.53 -1.77 26.96
C ARG A 286 -2.94 -2.35 27.13
N ASP A 287 -3.92 -1.49 27.13
CA ASP A 287 -5.33 -1.82 27.27
C ASP A 287 -6.03 -1.51 25.93
N TYR A 288 -6.40 -2.56 25.16
CA TYR A 288 -6.88 -2.43 23.81
C TYR A 288 -8.41 -2.42 23.74
N HIS A 289 -8.98 -1.29 23.32
CA HIS A 289 -10.41 -1.04 23.25
C HIS A 289 -10.82 -0.43 21.88
N PRO A 290 -10.96 -1.22 20.81
CA PRO A 290 -11.31 -0.68 19.49
C PRO A 290 -12.67 -0.01 19.44
N GLU A 291 -13.60 -0.33 20.35
CA GLU A 291 -14.92 0.29 20.50
C GLU A 291 -14.86 1.77 20.89
N LEU A 292 -13.73 2.26 21.38
CA LEU A 292 -13.52 3.68 21.62
C LEU A 292 -13.27 4.47 20.33
N LEU A 293 -12.77 3.80 19.27
CA LEU A 293 -12.59 4.39 17.95
C LEU A 293 -13.81 4.19 17.05
N PHE A 294 -14.37 2.99 17.06
CA PHE A 294 -15.40 2.60 16.10
C PHE A 294 -16.70 2.27 16.81
N GLU A 295 -17.82 2.80 16.30
CA GLU A 295 -19.16 2.55 16.84
C GLU A 295 -19.88 1.43 16.06
N ASP A 296 -19.37 1.08 14.87
CA ASP A 296 -19.87 0.01 14.02
C ASP A 296 -19.51 -1.34 14.63
N GLU A 297 -20.53 -2.13 14.98
CA GLU A 297 -20.37 -3.44 15.64
C GLU A 297 -19.55 -4.41 14.77
N GLU A 298 -19.74 -4.43 13.44
CA GLU A 298 -19.00 -5.33 12.54
C GLU A 298 -17.51 -4.99 12.51
N ILE A 299 -17.18 -3.69 12.54
CA ILE A 299 -15.78 -3.23 12.63
C ILE A 299 -15.19 -3.63 13.98
N VAL A 300 -15.90 -3.39 15.08
CA VAL A 300 -15.42 -3.72 16.42
C VAL A 300 -15.20 -5.22 16.57
N GLU A 301 -16.15 -6.07 16.18
CA GLU A 301 -16.01 -7.53 16.21
C GLU A 301 -14.79 -8.02 15.41
N ARG A 302 -14.51 -7.41 14.27
CA ARG A 302 -13.34 -7.72 13.44
C ARG A 302 -12.05 -7.30 14.12
N LEU A 303 -12.03 -6.14 14.77
CA LEU A 303 -10.83 -5.56 15.34
C LEU A 303 -10.49 -6.08 16.75
N ILE A 304 -11.46 -6.53 17.54
CA ILE A 304 -11.23 -6.96 18.94
C ILE A 304 -10.14 -8.05 19.05
N TYR A 305 -9.99 -8.86 18.00
CA TYR A 305 -8.96 -9.89 17.92
C TYR A 305 -7.83 -9.53 16.93
N HIS A 306 -7.64 -8.24 16.63
CA HIS A 306 -6.62 -7.81 15.68
C HIS A 306 -5.21 -8.23 16.12
N PRO A 307 -4.50 -9.09 15.33
CA PRO A 307 -3.28 -9.75 15.78
C PRO A 307 -2.18 -8.78 16.23
N MET A 308 -1.96 -7.71 15.46
CA MET A 308 -0.91 -6.72 15.77
C MET A 308 -1.27 -5.86 16.98
N ALA A 309 -2.55 -5.48 17.16
CA ALA A 309 -2.97 -4.71 18.33
C ALA A 309 -2.79 -5.53 19.62
N LEU A 310 -3.29 -6.77 19.61
CA LEU A 310 -3.14 -7.68 20.76
C LEU A 310 -1.67 -8.02 21.06
N TRP A 311 -0.85 -8.19 20.01
CA TRP A 311 0.58 -8.46 20.21
C TRP A 311 1.29 -7.28 20.86
N LYS A 312 0.99 -6.04 20.43
CA LYS A 312 1.58 -4.82 21.01
C LYS A 312 1.16 -4.59 22.45
N CYS A 313 -0.09 -4.89 22.80
CA CYS A 313 -0.55 -4.78 24.17
C CYS A 313 0.01 -5.86 25.12
N LYS A 314 0.55 -6.97 24.57
CA LYS A 314 1.20 -8.02 25.36
C LYS A 314 2.70 -7.78 25.63
N GLN A 315 3.33 -6.84 24.93
CA GLN A 315 4.74 -6.47 25.10
C GLN A 315 4.90 -5.39 26.16
#